data_762a9be2bae6596f7ca9b2e075f594c5
#
_entry.id   762a9be2bae6596f7ca9b2e075f594c5
#
_cell.length_a   1.000
_cell.length_b   1.000
_cell.length_c   1.000
_cell.angle_alpha   90.00
_cell.angle_beta   90.00
_cell.angle_gamma   90.00
#
_symmetry.space_group_name_H-M   'P 1'
#
loop_
_entity.id
_entity.type
_entity.pdbx_description
1 polymer ?
#
loop_
_entity_poly.entity_id
_entity_poly.type
_entity_poly.pdbx_seq_one_letter_code
_entity_poly.pdbx_strand_id
1 'polypeptide(L)'
;MKKQILTSEEASSLRWALSLLRVDKWRFIGALLLASLGIGSSIALGATSAWLIARASQMPPVLVLSVAATSVRLFGVSRALLRYVQRLISHRVALEGMDHLRLSLYDSLASSDLGKVISLRRGDLLARMGSDVDEVGDFIVKSVLPAGVAAIVGAATVGALALLSPGAALILALCLILSGIVAPVITARAQRAAQVEGIQARAALSSSLVTLIDGYDELAINGLIDRAHSEFERSEDHIESSRRGAARASAWAQFIDRASMGLAVVGALLVGVPSVQAQILSAVALAVITLTPLSSFEASAQMNSAMAQLVRSAQAALRIRELIGSDAPITAASNIEQTPLPEDATHHPDLQASDLAIGWPDGPLLVENLNLDVVPGRCVAIVGPSGIGK
;
A
#
# COMPACT_ATOMS: atom_id res chain seq x y z
N MET A 1 -15.78 14.20 -13.65
CA MET A 1 -15.07 12.91 -13.53
C MET A 1 -15.43 12.26 -12.17
N LYS A 2 -15.94 11.02 -12.15
CA LYS A 2 -16.28 10.30 -10.91
C LYS A 2 -15.02 10.17 -10.06
N LYS A 3 -15.00 10.74 -8.87
CA LYS A 3 -13.90 10.70 -7.88
C LYS A 3 -13.76 9.30 -7.27
N GLN A 4 -13.37 8.31 -8.10
CA GLN A 4 -13.08 6.96 -7.63
C GLN A 4 -11.76 6.95 -6.87
N ILE A 5 -11.64 6.15 -5.80
CA ILE A 5 -10.41 5.99 -5.03
C ILE A 5 -9.37 5.24 -5.86
N LEU A 6 -9.79 4.24 -6.61
CA LEU A 6 -8.97 3.46 -7.54
C LEU A 6 -9.65 3.44 -8.91
N THR A 7 -8.87 3.44 -10.00
CA THR A 7 -9.39 3.12 -11.33
C THR A 7 -9.61 1.61 -11.46
N SER A 8 -10.39 1.19 -12.47
CA SER A 8 -10.57 -0.23 -12.78
C SER A 8 -9.23 -0.92 -13.10
N GLU A 9 -8.34 -0.22 -13.78
CA GLU A 9 -7.01 -0.70 -14.13
C GLU A 9 -6.10 -0.86 -12.90
N GLU A 10 -6.05 0.13 -12.00
CA GLU A 10 -5.31 0.04 -10.75
C GLU A 10 -5.80 -1.12 -9.88
N ALA A 11 -7.13 -1.29 -9.76
CA ALA A 11 -7.71 -2.38 -8.97
C ALA A 11 -7.44 -3.76 -9.59
N SER A 12 -7.44 -3.87 -10.93
CA SER A 12 -7.09 -5.13 -11.62
C SER A 12 -5.60 -5.44 -11.49
N SER A 13 -4.73 -4.43 -11.62
CA SER A 13 -3.28 -4.56 -11.49
C SER A 13 -2.87 -4.92 -10.06
N LEU A 14 -3.52 -4.34 -9.06
CA LEU A 14 -3.28 -4.71 -7.66
C LEU A 14 -3.70 -6.16 -7.38
N ARG A 15 -4.87 -6.60 -7.87
CA ARG A 15 -5.30 -8.00 -7.72
C ARG A 15 -4.35 -8.96 -8.40
N TRP A 16 -3.88 -8.62 -9.58
CA TRP A 16 -2.88 -9.40 -10.30
C TRP A 16 -1.56 -9.49 -9.53
N ALA A 17 -1.00 -8.37 -9.07
CA ALA A 17 0.23 -8.35 -8.27
C ALA A 17 0.10 -9.15 -6.97
N LEU A 18 -1.07 -9.07 -6.30
CA LEU A 18 -1.36 -9.87 -5.11
C LEU A 18 -1.40 -11.37 -5.38
N SER A 19 -1.82 -11.79 -6.58
CA SER A 19 -1.80 -13.21 -6.96
C SER A 19 -0.38 -13.76 -7.09
N LEU A 20 0.59 -12.90 -7.44
CA LEU A 20 2.01 -13.25 -7.55
C LEU A 20 2.73 -13.30 -6.21
N LEU A 21 2.26 -12.57 -5.21
CA LEU A 21 2.83 -12.58 -3.86
C LEU A 21 2.72 -13.96 -3.16
N ARG A 22 1.85 -14.87 -3.63
CA ARG A 22 1.64 -16.23 -3.07
C ARG A 22 1.57 -16.26 -1.55
N VAL A 23 0.79 -15.34 -0.97
CA VAL A 23 0.66 -15.17 0.48
C VAL A 23 0.17 -16.44 1.16
N ASP A 24 0.87 -16.90 2.18
CA ASP A 24 0.41 -17.99 3.04
C ASP A 24 -0.81 -17.54 3.86
N LYS A 25 -1.98 -18.05 3.46
CA LYS A 25 -3.27 -17.68 4.06
C LYS A 25 -3.34 -18.03 5.55
N TRP A 26 -2.74 -19.14 5.98
CA TRP A 26 -2.78 -19.56 7.38
C TRP A 26 -1.93 -18.65 8.26
N ARG A 27 -0.74 -18.27 7.79
CA ARG A 27 0.11 -17.32 8.50
C ARG A 27 -0.52 -15.92 8.55
N PHE A 28 -1.19 -15.50 7.47
CA PHE A 28 -1.91 -14.23 7.45
C PHE A 28 -3.09 -14.23 8.43
N ILE A 29 -3.91 -15.29 8.46
CA ILE A 29 -5.00 -15.45 9.43
C ILE A 29 -4.45 -15.46 10.86
N GLY A 30 -3.35 -16.17 11.11
CA GLY A 30 -2.66 -16.17 12.40
C GLY A 30 -2.22 -14.76 12.83
N ALA A 31 -1.62 -13.98 11.91
CA ALA A 31 -1.24 -12.59 12.16
C ALA A 31 -2.46 -11.71 12.45
N LEU A 32 -3.56 -11.90 11.70
CA LEU A 32 -4.81 -11.18 11.88
C LEU A 32 -5.45 -11.45 13.25
N LEU A 33 -5.49 -12.72 13.67
CA LEU A 33 -6.02 -13.11 14.99
C LEU A 33 -5.15 -12.56 16.12
N LEU A 34 -3.83 -12.67 16.02
CA LEU A 34 -2.91 -12.14 17.03
C LEU A 34 -3.00 -10.60 17.13
N ALA A 35 -3.12 -9.91 15.99
CA ALA A 35 -3.32 -8.48 15.98
C ALA A 35 -4.65 -8.08 16.63
N SER A 36 -5.73 -8.80 16.30
CA SER A 36 -7.06 -8.58 16.87
C SER A 36 -7.09 -8.84 18.36
N LEU A 37 -6.45 -9.92 18.85
CA LEU A 37 -6.29 -10.22 20.26
C LEU A 37 -5.41 -9.17 20.97
N GLY A 38 -4.37 -8.64 20.30
CA GLY A 38 -3.50 -7.59 20.84
C GLY A 38 -4.25 -6.28 21.09
N ILE A 39 -5.02 -5.80 20.10
CA ILE A 39 -5.86 -4.61 20.26
C ILE A 39 -7.07 -4.91 21.18
N GLY A 40 -7.66 -6.10 21.08
CA GLY A 40 -8.69 -6.55 22.00
C GLY A 40 -8.23 -6.54 23.45
N SER A 41 -6.99 -6.95 23.72
CA SER A 41 -6.38 -6.85 25.06
C SER A 41 -6.21 -5.40 25.51
N SER A 42 -5.90 -4.47 24.61
CA SER A 42 -5.84 -3.03 24.91
C SER A 42 -7.22 -2.49 25.34
N ILE A 43 -8.26 -2.87 24.61
CA ILE A 43 -9.65 -2.49 24.92
C ILE A 43 -10.13 -3.13 26.25
N ALA A 44 -9.83 -4.43 26.42
CA ALA A 44 -10.16 -5.14 27.65
C ALA A 44 -9.42 -4.56 28.87
N LEU A 45 -8.18 -4.11 28.71
CA LEU A 45 -7.42 -3.38 29.71
C LEU A 45 -8.14 -2.10 30.12
N GLY A 46 -8.58 -1.29 29.14
CA GLY A 46 -9.33 -0.04 29.39
C GLY A 46 -10.64 -0.29 30.11
N ALA A 47 -11.43 -1.26 29.60
CA ALA A 47 -12.73 -1.63 30.19
C ALA A 47 -12.59 -2.18 31.63
N THR A 48 -11.62 -3.07 31.87
CA THR A 48 -11.36 -3.64 33.20
C THR A 48 -10.84 -2.58 34.16
N SER A 49 -9.99 -1.65 33.71
CA SER A 49 -9.51 -0.52 34.52
C SER A 49 -10.68 0.42 34.90
N ALA A 50 -11.58 0.73 33.95
CA ALA A 50 -12.79 1.51 34.20
C ALA A 50 -13.69 0.83 35.24
N TRP A 51 -13.92 -0.47 35.06
CA TRP A 51 -14.68 -1.29 36.02
C TRP A 51 -14.04 -1.30 37.40
N LEU A 52 -12.71 -1.51 37.47
CA LEU A 52 -11.97 -1.56 38.73
C LEU A 52 -12.07 -0.24 39.52
N ILE A 53 -11.87 0.90 38.83
CA ILE A 53 -11.95 2.22 39.47
C ILE A 53 -13.39 2.50 39.98
N ALA A 54 -14.38 2.26 39.14
CA ALA A 54 -15.79 2.47 39.52
C ALA A 54 -16.23 1.49 40.61
N ARG A 55 -15.74 0.25 40.62
CA ARG A 55 -16.10 -0.71 41.68
C ARG A 55 -15.36 -0.40 42.97
N ALA A 56 -14.12 0.04 42.93
CA ALA A 56 -13.32 0.41 44.11
C ALA A 56 -13.99 1.58 44.90
N SER A 57 -14.61 2.53 44.20
CA SER A 57 -15.34 3.64 44.86
C SER A 57 -16.51 3.19 45.73
N GLN A 58 -17.03 1.97 45.53
CA GLN A 58 -18.08 1.36 46.33
C GLN A 58 -17.55 0.62 47.59
N MET A 59 -16.24 0.68 47.86
CA MET A 59 -15.55 0.04 49.00
C MET A 59 -15.90 -1.46 49.18
N PRO A 60 -15.81 -2.30 48.14
CA PRO A 60 -16.07 -3.72 48.26
C PRO A 60 -14.92 -4.41 49.00
N PRO A 61 -15.11 -5.65 49.45
CA PRO A 61 -14.00 -6.45 50.01
C PRO A 61 -12.84 -6.53 49.00
N VAL A 62 -11.60 -6.43 49.50
CA VAL A 62 -10.35 -6.40 48.69
C VAL A 62 -10.24 -7.60 47.76
N LEU A 63 -10.77 -8.74 48.15
CA LEU A 63 -10.76 -9.97 47.32
C LEU A 63 -11.49 -9.79 45.97
N VAL A 64 -12.58 -9.01 45.92
CA VAL A 64 -13.32 -8.74 44.67
C VAL A 64 -12.49 -7.93 43.70
N LEU A 65 -11.62 -7.04 44.19
CA LEU A 65 -10.77 -6.20 43.36
C LEU A 65 -9.51 -6.92 42.88
N SER A 66 -9.05 -7.97 43.60
CA SER A 66 -7.81 -8.68 43.30
C SER A 66 -7.82 -9.35 41.92
N VAL A 67 -8.95 -9.96 41.52
CA VAL A 67 -9.12 -10.60 40.23
C VAL A 67 -9.04 -9.56 39.10
N ALA A 68 -9.70 -8.42 39.25
CA ALA A 68 -9.65 -7.35 38.24
C ALA A 68 -8.24 -6.74 38.15
N ALA A 69 -7.54 -6.53 39.27
CA ALA A 69 -6.17 -6.04 39.28
C ALA A 69 -5.20 -7.01 38.59
N THR A 70 -5.39 -8.33 38.78
CA THR A 70 -4.63 -9.35 38.05
C THR A 70 -4.97 -9.35 36.58
N SER A 71 -6.24 -9.18 36.18
CA SER A 71 -6.68 -9.08 34.77
C SER A 71 -6.07 -7.87 34.07
N VAL A 72 -5.98 -6.72 34.75
CA VAL A 72 -5.31 -5.51 34.23
C VAL A 72 -3.84 -5.81 33.90
N ARG A 73 -3.13 -6.51 34.78
CA ARG A 73 -1.74 -6.92 34.51
C ARG A 73 -1.65 -7.90 33.35
N LEU A 74 -2.55 -8.90 33.30
CA LEU A 74 -2.61 -9.87 32.22
C LEU A 74 -2.81 -9.18 30.87
N PHE A 75 -3.81 -8.30 30.73
CA PHE A 75 -4.06 -7.58 29.48
C PHE A 75 -2.91 -6.63 29.12
N GLY A 76 -2.30 -5.98 30.11
CA GLY A 76 -1.15 -5.10 29.90
C GLY A 76 0.06 -5.83 29.30
N VAL A 77 0.38 -7.03 29.80
CA VAL A 77 1.46 -7.87 29.26
C VAL A 77 1.06 -8.49 27.92
N SER A 78 -0.18 -9.03 27.84
CA SER A 78 -0.69 -9.69 26.63
C SER A 78 -0.68 -8.79 25.41
N ARG A 79 -1.12 -7.53 25.54
CA ARG A 79 -1.12 -6.59 24.40
C ARG A 79 0.27 -6.37 23.81
N ALA A 80 1.30 -6.30 24.66
CA ALA A 80 2.68 -6.09 24.21
C ALA A 80 3.25 -7.34 23.54
N LEU A 81 3.06 -8.51 24.16
CA LEU A 81 3.51 -9.79 23.64
C LEU A 81 2.83 -10.15 22.32
N LEU A 82 1.49 -10.04 22.26
CA LEU A 82 0.72 -10.34 21.05
C LEU A 82 1.08 -9.41 19.89
N ARG A 83 1.29 -8.11 20.15
CA ARG A 83 1.73 -7.14 19.14
C ARG A 83 3.13 -7.47 18.61
N TYR A 84 4.04 -7.91 19.49
CA TYR A 84 5.38 -8.33 19.09
C TYR A 84 5.34 -9.56 18.18
N VAL A 85 4.66 -10.63 18.61
CA VAL A 85 4.53 -11.87 17.82
C VAL A 85 3.82 -11.62 16.49
N GLN A 86 2.74 -10.82 16.50
CA GLN A 86 2.04 -10.43 15.29
C GLN A 86 2.97 -9.72 14.30
N ARG A 87 3.79 -8.78 14.79
CA ARG A 87 4.75 -8.06 13.93
C ARG A 87 5.74 -9.00 13.28
N LEU A 88 6.27 -9.97 14.01
CA LEU A 88 7.20 -10.96 13.48
C LEU A 88 6.55 -11.78 12.35
N ILE A 89 5.33 -12.28 12.58
CA ILE A 89 4.62 -13.10 11.59
C ILE A 89 4.24 -12.25 10.36
N SER A 90 3.68 -11.07 10.56
CA SER A 90 3.24 -10.21 9.45
C SER A 90 4.40 -9.74 8.58
N HIS A 91 5.55 -9.36 9.18
CA HIS A 91 6.75 -9.03 8.41
C HIS A 91 7.29 -10.22 7.63
N ARG A 92 7.32 -11.41 8.23
CA ARG A 92 7.73 -12.62 7.51
C ARG A 92 6.86 -12.88 6.29
N VAL A 93 5.54 -12.79 6.44
CA VAL A 93 4.57 -12.96 5.34
C VAL A 93 4.80 -11.94 4.22
N ALA A 94 5.07 -10.67 4.57
CA ALA A 94 5.34 -9.64 3.59
C ALA A 94 6.66 -9.89 2.84
N LEU A 95 7.74 -10.19 3.57
CA LEU A 95 9.06 -10.42 2.95
C LEU A 95 9.07 -11.65 2.04
N GLU A 96 8.50 -12.78 2.48
CA GLU A 96 8.35 -13.99 1.65
C GLU A 96 7.53 -13.67 0.37
N GLY A 97 6.46 -12.87 0.50
CA GLY A 97 5.66 -12.42 -0.65
C GLY A 97 6.44 -11.53 -1.62
N MET A 98 7.21 -10.57 -1.10
CA MET A 98 8.06 -9.69 -1.91
C MET A 98 9.11 -10.49 -2.69
N ASP A 99 9.71 -11.53 -2.06
CA ASP A 99 10.70 -12.38 -2.74
C ASP A 99 10.06 -13.14 -3.90
N HIS A 100 8.87 -13.70 -3.72
CA HIS A 100 8.13 -14.34 -4.81
C HIS A 100 7.79 -13.37 -5.95
N LEU A 101 7.39 -12.15 -5.62
CA LEU A 101 7.11 -11.14 -6.64
C LEU A 101 8.38 -10.74 -7.40
N ARG A 102 9.52 -10.52 -6.71
CA ARG A 102 10.80 -10.20 -7.35
C ARG A 102 11.26 -11.29 -8.29
N LEU A 103 11.20 -12.56 -7.86
CA LEU A 103 11.55 -13.70 -8.70
C LEU A 103 10.65 -13.78 -9.94
N SER A 104 9.33 -13.61 -9.77
CA SER A 104 8.40 -13.62 -10.90
C SER A 104 8.66 -12.47 -11.88
N LEU A 105 9.04 -11.29 -11.39
CA LEU A 105 9.42 -10.15 -12.22
C LEU A 105 10.71 -10.42 -12.98
N TYR A 106 11.71 -10.98 -12.29
CA TYR A 106 12.99 -11.33 -12.91
C TYR A 106 12.80 -12.36 -14.03
N ASP A 107 12.07 -13.43 -13.76
CA ASP A 107 11.78 -14.48 -14.75
C ASP A 107 11.04 -13.92 -15.97
N SER A 108 10.09 -13.01 -15.75
CA SER A 108 9.34 -12.36 -16.83
C SER A 108 10.25 -11.45 -17.67
N LEU A 109 11.17 -10.71 -17.05
CA LEU A 109 12.12 -9.86 -17.77
C LEU A 109 13.16 -10.69 -18.52
N ALA A 110 13.66 -11.77 -17.91
CA ALA A 110 14.64 -12.66 -18.53
C ALA A 110 14.07 -13.40 -19.75
N SER A 111 12.76 -13.65 -19.75
CA SER A 111 12.03 -14.26 -20.88
C SER A 111 11.47 -13.27 -21.89
N SER A 112 11.60 -11.96 -21.64
CA SER A 112 11.11 -10.90 -22.52
C SER A 112 12.06 -10.68 -23.70
N ASP A 113 11.51 -10.11 -24.79
CA ASP A 113 12.32 -9.72 -25.94
C ASP A 113 13.41 -8.72 -25.54
N LEU A 114 14.65 -8.97 -26.01
CA LEU A 114 15.83 -8.15 -25.73
C LEU A 114 15.61 -6.69 -26.13
N GLY A 115 14.91 -6.42 -27.25
CA GLY A 115 14.58 -5.08 -27.71
C GLY A 115 13.75 -4.29 -26.68
N LYS A 116 12.80 -4.95 -26.05
CA LYS A 116 11.96 -4.36 -24.98
C LYS A 116 12.79 -4.04 -23.74
N VAL A 117 13.67 -4.94 -23.32
CA VAL A 117 14.53 -4.75 -22.14
C VAL A 117 15.54 -3.61 -22.35
N ILE A 118 16.16 -3.52 -23.55
CA ILE A 118 17.12 -2.45 -23.88
C ILE A 118 16.46 -1.08 -23.93
N SER A 119 15.19 -0.99 -24.34
CA SER A 119 14.43 0.28 -24.39
C SER A 119 14.13 0.85 -23.00
N LEU A 120 14.18 0.04 -21.95
CA LEU A 120 13.93 0.46 -20.58
C LEU A 120 15.12 1.22 -19.96
N ARG A 121 14.84 2.32 -19.29
CA ARG A 121 15.88 3.04 -18.55
C ARG A 121 16.27 2.24 -17.30
N ARG A 122 17.59 2.03 -17.10
CA ARG A 122 18.13 1.26 -15.96
C ARG A 122 17.60 1.74 -14.60
N GLY A 123 17.46 3.06 -14.42
CA GLY A 123 16.94 3.64 -13.18
C GLY A 123 15.47 3.29 -12.94
N ASP A 124 14.66 3.22 -14.00
CA ASP A 124 13.24 2.84 -13.90
C ASP A 124 13.08 1.36 -13.54
N LEU A 125 13.89 0.48 -14.15
CA LEU A 125 13.95 -0.94 -13.78
C LEU A 125 14.29 -1.15 -12.31
N LEU A 126 15.33 -0.47 -11.81
CA LEU A 126 15.76 -0.59 -10.42
C LEU A 126 14.66 -0.06 -9.46
N ALA A 127 13.99 1.04 -9.80
CA ALA A 127 12.89 1.57 -9.00
C ALA A 127 11.70 0.59 -8.95
N ARG A 128 11.34 -0.03 -10.08
CA ARG A 128 10.21 -0.97 -10.15
C ARG A 128 10.52 -2.29 -9.43
N MET A 129 11.74 -2.82 -9.57
CA MET A 129 12.16 -4.05 -8.87
C MET A 129 12.46 -3.84 -7.37
N GLY A 130 12.71 -2.60 -6.95
CA GLY A 130 12.94 -2.22 -5.56
C GLY A 130 11.68 -1.65 -4.92
N SER A 131 11.54 -0.32 -4.98
CA SER A 131 10.50 0.40 -4.24
C SER A 131 9.07 0.02 -4.60
N ASP A 132 8.77 -0.29 -5.87
CA ASP A 132 7.41 -0.66 -6.27
C ASP A 132 7.02 -2.05 -5.75
N VAL A 133 7.95 -3.01 -5.75
CA VAL A 133 7.71 -4.32 -5.13
C VAL A 133 7.49 -4.19 -3.62
N ASP A 134 8.28 -3.35 -2.94
CA ASP A 134 8.13 -3.09 -1.52
C ASP A 134 6.76 -2.44 -1.21
N GLU A 135 6.30 -1.48 -2.01
CA GLU A 135 4.98 -0.87 -1.86
C GLU A 135 3.83 -1.87 -2.04
N VAL A 136 3.97 -2.84 -2.96
CA VAL A 136 2.96 -3.90 -3.16
C VAL A 136 2.98 -4.89 -1.98
N GLY A 137 4.16 -5.28 -1.49
CA GLY A 137 4.28 -6.15 -0.32
C GLY A 137 3.75 -5.51 0.96
N ASP A 138 4.02 -4.24 1.15
CA ASP A 138 3.53 -3.43 2.27
C ASP A 138 2.00 -3.33 2.33
N PHE A 139 1.30 -3.49 1.21
CA PHE A 139 -0.16 -3.48 1.15
C PHE A 139 -0.78 -4.49 2.11
N ILE A 140 -0.22 -5.69 2.21
CA ILE A 140 -0.75 -6.75 3.07
C ILE A 140 -0.68 -6.36 4.54
N VAL A 141 0.48 -5.87 4.98
CA VAL A 141 0.74 -5.54 6.39
C VAL A 141 0.19 -4.18 6.79
N LYS A 142 0.27 -3.18 5.89
CA LYS A 142 -0.08 -1.79 6.21
C LYS A 142 -1.48 -1.37 5.77
N SER A 143 -2.18 -2.20 4.95
CA SER A 143 -3.54 -1.90 4.49
C SER A 143 -4.53 -3.01 4.83
N VAL A 144 -4.33 -4.24 4.36
CA VAL A 144 -5.29 -5.33 4.55
C VAL A 144 -5.38 -5.76 6.02
N LEU A 145 -4.24 -5.94 6.66
CA LEU A 145 -4.18 -6.40 8.06
C LEU A 145 -4.84 -5.38 9.02
N PRO A 146 -4.53 -4.06 9.01
CA PRO A 146 -5.23 -3.10 9.87
C PRO A 146 -6.72 -3.01 9.59
N ALA A 147 -7.13 -3.08 8.31
CA ALA A 147 -8.54 -3.06 7.95
C ALA A 147 -9.31 -4.27 8.51
N GLY A 148 -8.73 -5.46 8.39
CA GLY A 148 -9.29 -6.69 8.98
C GLY A 148 -9.39 -6.62 10.50
N VAL A 149 -8.35 -6.12 11.16
CA VAL A 149 -8.33 -5.94 12.61
C VAL A 149 -9.39 -4.92 13.07
N ALA A 150 -9.49 -3.78 12.39
CA ALA A 150 -10.50 -2.76 12.71
C ALA A 150 -11.93 -3.31 12.58
N ALA A 151 -12.18 -4.13 11.56
CA ALA A 151 -13.48 -4.77 11.38
C ALA A 151 -13.80 -5.79 12.49
N ILE A 152 -12.87 -6.69 12.79
CA ILE A 152 -13.06 -7.74 13.81
C ILE A 152 -13.20 -7.12 15.20
N VAL A 153 -12.26 -6.27 15.58
CA VAL A 153 -12.24 -5.67 16.93
C VAL A 153 -13.38 -4.67 17.09
N GLY A 154 -13.69 -3.87 16.06
CA GLY A 154 -14.82 -2.96 16.06
C GLY A 154 -16.15 -3.70 16.25
N ALA A 155 -16.38 -4.77 15.48
CA ALA A 155 -17.58 -5.61 15.62
C ALA A 155 -17.66 -6.28 17.00
N ALA A 156 -16.56 -6.83 17.50
CA ALA A 156 -16.50 -7.45 18.82
C ALA A 156 -16.79 -6.44 19.95
N THR A 157 -16.25 -5.22 19.86
CA THR A 157 -16.46 -4.17 20.87
C THR A 157 -17.88 -3.65 20.84
N VAL A 158 -18.43 -3.40 19.66
CA VAL A 158 -19.84 -3.00 19.50
C VAL A 158 -20.76 -4.09 20.02
N GLY A 159 -20.49 -5.37 19.69
CA GLY A 159 -21.26 -6.51 20.20
C GLY A 159 -21.20 -6.63 21.73
N ALA A 160 -20.02 -6.50 22.32
CA ALA A 160 -19.86 -6.51 23.78
C ALA A 160 -20.61 -5.34 24.46
N LEU A 161 -20.55 -4.14 23.84
CA LEU A 161 -21.24 -2.97 24.38
C LEU A 161 -22.76 -3.08 24.22
N ALA A 162 -23.24 -3.74 23.17
CA ALA A 162 -24.66 -3.99 22.91
C ALA A 162 -25.31 -4.86 24.01
N LEU A 163 -24.56 -5.76 24.64
CA LEU A 163 -25.03 -6.55 25.78
C LEU A 163 -25.26 -5.71 27.02
N LEU A 164 -24.55 -4.58 27.16
CA LEU A 164 -24.72 -3.66 28.29
C LEU A 164 -25.75 -2.54 28.01
N SER A 165 -25.64 -1.94 26.82
CA SER A 165 -26.49 -0.83 26.38
C SER A 165 -26.55 -0.79 24.84
N PRO A 166 -27.67 -1.25 24.23
CA PRO A 166 -27.84 -1.19 22.76
C PRO A 166 -27.72 0.22 22.17
N GLY A 167 -28.20 1.24 22.91
CA GLY A 167 -28.12 2.64 22.48
C GLY A 167 -26.67 3.15 22.40
N ALA A 168 -25.85 2.85 23.42
CA ALA A 168 -24.43 3.22 23.42
C ALA A 168 -23.67 2.46 22.34
N ALA A 169 -23.98 1.18 22.12
CA ALA A 169 -23.38 0.37 21.05
C ALA A 169 -23.68 0.93 19.65
N LEU A 170 -24.91 1.38 19.40
CA LEU A 170 -25.28 2.00 18.12
C LEU A 170 -24.49 3.29 17.88
N ILE A 171 -24.36 4.14 18.88
CA ILE A 171 -23.59 5.38 18.79
C ILE A 171 -22.13 5.06 18.51
N LEU A 172 -21.53 4.10 19.24
CA LEU A 172 -20.16 3.66 18.98
C LEU A 172 -20.00 3.12 17.57
N ALA A 173 -20.91 2.29 17.08
CA ALA A 173 -20.87 1.74 15.73
C ALA A 173 -20.87 2.85 14.66
N LEU A 174 -21.76 3.83 14.78
CA LEU A 174 -21.84 4.98 13.86
C LEU A 174 -20.54 5.80 13.89
N CYS A 175 -20.00 6.06 15.08
CA CYS A 175 -18.75 6.79 15.24
C CYS A 175 -17.54 6.01 14.68
N LEU A 176 -17.48 4.68 14.86
CA LEU A 176 -16.44 3.83 14.27
C LEU A 176 -16.54 3.77 12.74
N ILE A 177 -17.74 3.75 12.17
CA ILE A 177 -17.93 3.83 10.71
C ILE A 177 -17.45 5.18 10.19
N LEU A 178 -17.79 6.27 10.87
CA LEU A 178 -17.38 7.61 10.48
C LEU A 178 -15.83 7.76 10.50
N SER A 179 -15.18 7.28 11.56
CA SER A 179 -13.73 7.31 11.73
C SER A 179 -13.01 6.29 10.84
N GLY A 180 -13.50 5.05 10.78
CA GLY A 180 -12.82 3.93 10.10
C GLY A 180 -13.07 3.85 8.59
N ILE A 181 -14.11 4.49 8.07
CA ILE A 181 -14.46 4.45 6.65
C ILE A 181 -14.51 5.86 6.04
N VAL A 182 -15.31 6.76 6.60
CA VAL A 182 -15.56 8.07 5.98
C VAL A 182 -14.29 8.94 5.98
N ALA A 183 -13.64 9.08 7.12
CA ALA A 183 -12.41 9.87 7.24
C ALA A 183 -11.28 9.35 6.34
N PRO A 184 -10.94 8.05 6.30
CA PRO A 184 -9.91 7.50 5.40
C PRO A 184 -10.25 7.66 3.92
N VAL A 185 -11.53 7.54 3.53
CA VAL A 185 -11.95 7.75 2.13
C VAL A 185 -11.74 9.21 1.70
N ILE A 186 -12.03 10.18 2.56
CA ILE A 186 -11.77 11.60 2.28
C ILE A 186 -10.28 11.82 2.08
N THR A 187 -9.44 11.31 2.99
CA THR A 187 -7.98 11.41 2.91
C THR A 187 -7.43 10.77 1.65
N ALA A 188 -7.86 9.54 1.32
CA ALA A 188 -7.39 8.82 0.13
C ALA A 188 -7.70 9.58 -1.18
N ARG A 189 -8.90 10.15 -1.29
CA ARG A 189 -9.28 10.95 -2.46
C ARG A 189 -8.45 12.21 -2.63
N ALA A 190 -8.19 12.90 -1.52
CA ALA A 190 -7.39 14.13 -1.53
C ALA A 190 -5.91 13.83 -1.83
N GLN A 191 -5.35 12.78 -1.22
CA GLN A 191 -3.97 12.38 -1.48
C GLN A 191 -3.78 11.93 -2.93
N ARG A 192 -4.75 11.21 -3.51
CA ARG A 192 -4.69 10.83 -4.91
C ARG A 192 -4.66 12.04 -5.85
N ALA A 193 -5.53 13.02 -5.62
CA ALA A 193 -5.52 14.25 -6.42
C ALA A 193 -4.16 14.95 -6.35
N ALA A 194 -3.62 15.09 -5.14
CA ALA A 194 -2.31 15.70 -4.93
C ALA A 194 -1.15 14.90 -5.55
N GLN A 195 -1.24 13.58 -5.61
CA GLN A 195 -0.20 12.75 -6.24
C GLN A 195 -0.18 12.94 -7.77
N VAL A 196 -1.34 12.93 -8.43
CA VAL A 196 -1.42 13.13 -9.89
C VAL A 196 -0.89 14.51 -10.28
N GLU A 197 -1.32 15.55 -9.59
CA GLU A 197 -0.82 16.92 -9.80
C GLU A 197 0.67 17.04 -9.47
N GLY A 198 1.11 16.40 -8.38
CA GLY A 198 2.50 16.44 -7.91
C GLY A 198 3.49 15.75 -8.86
N ILE A 199 3.11 14.74 -9.63
CA ILE A 199 3.99 14.11 -10.62
C ILE A 199 4.27 15.08 -11.76
N GLN A 200 3.25 15.73 -12.31
CA GLN A 200 3.40 16.71 -13.39
C GLN A 200 4.20 17.93 -12.94
N ALA A 201 3.89 18.45 -11.75
CA ALA A 201 4.59 19.59 -11.19
C ALA A 201 6.08 19.30 -10.89
N ARG A 202 6.42 18.08 -10.42
CA ARG A 202 7.82 17.68 -10.22
C ARG A 202 8.57 17.54 -11.55
N ALA A 203 7.92 17.01 -12.59
CA ALA A 203 8.54 16.91 -13.92
C ALA A 203 8.82 18.32 -14.46
N ALA A 204 7.87 19.25 -14.34
CA ALA A 204 8.03 20.64 -14.74
C ALA A 204 9.16 21.32 -13.95
N LEU A 205 9.19 21.17 -12.62
CA LEU A 205 10.24 21.72 -11.75
C LEU A 205 11.63 21.16 -12.13
N SER A 206 11.73 19.84 -12.36
CA SER A 206 12.98 19.21 -12.78
C SER A 206 13.47 19.73 -14.14
N SER A 207 12.55 19.91 -15.09
CA SER A 207 12.86 20.49 -16.40
C SER A 207 13.33 21.94 -16.28
N SER A 208 12.64 22.77 -15.48
CA SER A 208 13.03 24.16 -15.23
C SER A 208 14.41 24.27 -14.55
N LEU A 209 14.71 23.36 -13.60
CA LEU A 209 16.05 23.29 -12.97
C LEU A 209 17.16 22.96 -13.97
N VAL A 210 16.95 21.94 -14.82
CA VAL A 210 17.93 21.58 -15.86
C VAL A 210 18.14 22.76 -16.81
N THR A 211 17.06 23.41 -17.25
CA THR A 211 17.15 24.59 -18.12
C THR A 211 17.90 25.74 -17.47
N LEU A 212 17.69 25.99 -16.17
CA LEU A 212 18.40 27.04 -15.44
C LEU A 212 19.89 26.73 -15.26
N ILE A 213 20.26 25.46 -15.02
CA ILE A 213 21.66 25.07 -14.77
C ILE A 213 22.42 24.94 -16.09
N ASP A 214 21.91 24.19 -17.04
CA ASP A 214 22.61 23.88 -18.30
C ASP A 214 22.55 25.07 -19.29
N GLY A 215 21.46 25.85 -19.25
CA GLY A 215 21.24 27.00 -20.13
C GLY A 215 21.58 28.37 -19.50
N TYR A 216 22.25 28.40 -18.34
CA TYR A 216 22.47 29.66 -17.60
C TYR A 216 23.14 30.74 -18.44
N ASP A 217 24.19 30.41 -19.16
CA ASP A 217 24.95 31.37 -19.98
C ASP A 217 24.09 31.95 -21.11
N GLU A 218 23.30 31.12 -21.76
CA GLU A 218 22.37 31.51 -22.82
C GLU A 218 21.22 32.36 -22.30
N LEU A 219 20.64 32.01 -21.15
CA LEU A 219 19.62 32.79 -20.46
C LEU A 219 20.15 34.15 -20.01
N ALA A 220 21.40 34.20 -19.53
CA ALA A 220 22.06 35.41 -19.09
C ALA A 220 22.31 36.41 -20.25
N ILE A 221 22.84 35.90 -21.38
CA ILE A 221 23.10 36.70 -22.58
C ILE A 221 21.80 37.25 -23.17
N ASN A 222 20.74 36.48 -23.13
CA ASN A 222 19.42 36.90 -23.65
C ASN A 222 18.57 37.69 -22.64
N GLY A 223 19.03 37.91 -21.41
CA GLY A 223 18.28 38.64 -20.37
C GLY A 223 17.02 37.91 -19.87
N LEU A 224 17.00 36.54 -19.96
CA LEU A 224 15.83 35.72 -19.66
C LEU A 224 15.91 35.05 -18.27
N ILE A 225 16.91 35.33 -17.45
CA ILE A 225 17.11 34.73 -16.12
C ILE A 225 15.88 34.93 -15.22
N ASP A 226 15.37 36.17 -15.13
CA ASP A 226 14.21 36.48 -14.28
C ASP A 226 12.94 35.75 -14.72
N ARG A 227 12.79 35.56 -16.02
CA ARG A 227 11.66 34.80 -16.57
C ARG A 227 11.77 33.31 -16.21
N ALA A 228 12.96 32.73 -16.36
CA ALA A 228 13.20 31.33 -16.03
C ALA A 228 13.05 31.09 -14.50
N HIS A 229 13.51 32.04 -13.68
CA HIS A 229 13.32 32.02 -12.22
C HIS A 229 11.84 32.09 -11.83
N SER A 230 11.06 32.97 -12.45
CA SER A 230 9.62 33.09 -12.20
C SER A 230 8.83 31.84 -12.62
N GLU A 231 9.30 31.12 -13.62
CA GLU A 231 8.70 29.86 -14.08
C GLU A 231 9.01 28.70 -13.11
N PHE A 232 10.22 28.70 -12.55
CA PHE A 232 10.61 27.79 -11.47
C PHE A 232 9.76 28.04 -10.20
N GLU A 233 9.64 29.30 -9.74
CA GLU A 233 8.82 29.67 -8.58
C GLU A 233 7.34 29.24 -8.76
N ARG A 234 6.76 29.44 -9.95
CA ARG A 234 5.38 28.99 -10.23
C ARG A 234 5.23 27.48 -10.12
N SER A 235 6.23 26.73 -10.57
CA SER A 235 6.23 25.27 -10.48
C SER A 235 6.34 24.81 -9.01
N GLU A 236 7.13 25.49 -8.20
CA GLU A 236 7.25 25.24 -6.75
C GLU A 236 5.95 25.57 -6.02
N ASP A 237 5.35 26.74 -6.28
CA ASP A 237 4.06 27.15 -5.72
C ASP A 237 2.94 26.14 -6.06
N HIS A 238 2.97 25.57 -7.24
CA HIS A 238 1.99 24.56 -7.65
C HIS A 238 2.14 23.26 -6.85
N ILE A 239 3.38 22.82 -6.61
CA ILE A 239 3.66 21.67 -5.74
C ILE A 239 3.20 21.96 -4.30
N GLU A 240 3.51 23.16 -3.80
CA GLU A 240 3.16 23.52 -2.42
C GLU A 240 1.63 23.63 -2.24
N SER A 241 0.92 24.22 -3.18
CA SER A 241 -0.55 24.30 -3.14
C SER A 241 -1.22 22.93 -3.13
N SER A 242 -0.71 22.02 -3.94
CA SER A 242 -1.18 20.62 -4.00
C SER A 242 -0.90 19.89 -2.67
N ARG A 243 0.29 20.05 -2.09
CA ARG A 243 0.65 19.51 -0.77
C ARG A 243 -0.22 20.08 0.35
N ARG A 244 -0.47 21.39 0.34
CA ARG A 244 -1.35 22.06 1.31
C ARG A 244 -2.79 21.53 1.22
N GLY A 245 -3.29 21.26 0.01
CA GLY A 245 -4.60 20.64 -0.20
C GLY A 245 -4.70 19.26 0.43
N ALA A 246 -3.71 18.40 0.22
CA ALA A 246 -3.65 17.06 0.82
C ALA A 246 -3.50 17.13 2.35
N ALA A 247 -2.67 18.05 2.86
CA ALA A 247 -2.49 18.25 4.29
C ALA A 247 -3.78 18.71 5.00
N ARG A 248 -4.54 19.64 4.38
CA ARG A 248 -5.85 20.06 4.89
C ARG A 248 -6.84 18.89 4.97
N ALA A 249 -6.91 18.06 3.92
CA ALA A 249 -7.79 16.90 3.92
C ALA A 249 -7.39 15.89 5.00
N SER A 250 -6.08 15.67 5.20
CA SER A 250 -5.58 14.82 6.28
C SER A 250 -5.90 15.39 7.67
N ALA A 251 -5.80 16.72 7.85
CA ALA A 251 -6.17 17.39 9.09
C ALA A 251 -7.68 17.25 9.38
N TRP A 252 -8.54 17.43 8.37
CA TRP A 252 -9.98 17.19 8.51
C TRP A 252 -10.31 15.75 8.86
N ALA A 253 -9.64 14.78 8.25
CA ALA A 253 -9.85 13.37 8.58
C ALA A 253 -9.44 13.05 10.02
N GLN A 254 -8.32 13.61 10.50
CA GLN A 254 -7.90 13.47 11.89
C GLN A 254 -8.88 14.17 12.86
N PHE A 255 -9.41 15.33 12.47
CA PHE A 255 -10.45 15.99 13.24
C PHE A 255 -11.72 15.11 13.34
N ILE A 256 -12.18 14.54 12.23
CA ILE A 256 -13.32 13.62 12.22
C ILE A 256 -13.07 12.42 13.13
N ASP A 257 -11.88 11.83 13.08
CA ASP A 257 -11.50 10.70 13.94
C ASP A 257 -11.58 11.09 15.44
N ARG A 258 -10.94 12.20 15.83
CA ARG A 258 -10.96 12.66 17.23
C ARG A 258 -12.35 13.12 17.69
N ALA A 259 -13.07 13.83 16.83
CA ALA A 259 -14.44 14.26 17.12
C ALA A 259 -15.39 13.06 17.28
N SER A 260 -15.24 12.03 16.43
CA SER A 260 -16.02 10.79 16.54
C SER A 260 -15.75 10.06 17.85
N MET A 261 -14.49 10.01 18.30
CA MET A 261 -14.16 9.44 19.61
C MET A 261 -14.80 10.21 20.74
N GLY A 262 -14.70 11.56 20.73
CA GLY A 262 -15.37 12.41 21.74
C GLY A 262 -16.89 12.26 21.73
N LEU A 263 -17.48 12.23 20.53
CA LEU A 263 -18.92 12.05 20.36
C LEU A 263 -19.41 10.68 20.87
N ALA A 264 -18.62 9.63 20.67
CA ALA A 264 -18.91 8.30 21.20
C ALA A 264 -18.95 8.29 22.75
N VAL A 265 -17.99 8.98 23.38
CA VAL A 265 -17.94 9.12 24.86
C VAL A 265 -19.13 9.94 25.38
N VAL A 266 -19.39 11.10 24.78
CA VAL A 266 -20.53 11.95 25.17
C VAL A 266 -21.87 11.24 24.93
N GLY A 267 -22.01 10.58 23.78
CA GLY A 267 -23.20 9.80 23.45
C GLY A 267 -23.43 8.63 24.42
N ALA A 268 -22.36 7.94 24.85
CA ALA A 268 -22.44 6.91 25.86
C ALA A 268 -22.94 7.46 27.22
N LEU A 269 -22.52 8.67 27.60
CA LEU A 269 -23.01 9.34 28.79
C LEU A 269 -24.48 9.76 28.65
N LEU A 270 -24.87 10.34 27.50
CA LEU A 270 -26.24 10.79 27.26
C LEU A 270 -27.28 9.65 27.33
N VAL A 271 -26.87 8.44 26.88
CA VAL A 271 -27.74 7.26 26.96
C VAL A 271 -27.57 6.54 28.31
N GLY A 272 -26.37 6.51 28.84
CA GLY A 272 -26.07 5.76 30.05
C GLY A 272 -26.55 6.40 31.33
N VAL A 273 -26.47 7.73 31.48
CA VAL A 273 -26.91 8.44 32.71
C VAL A 273 -28.41 8.25 32.99
N PRO A 274 -29.33 8.47 32.02
CA PRO A 274 -30.74 8.17 32.22
C PRO A 274 -31.00 6.69 32.54
N SER A 275 -30.24 5.77 31.93
CA SER A 275 -30.39 4.33 32.19
C SER A 275 -29.99 3.95 33.64
N VAL A 276 -28.99 4.64 34.20
CA VAL A 276 -28.60 4.47 35.60
C VAL A 276 -29.67 5.05 36.52
N GLN A 277 -30.21 6.23 36.23
CA GLN A 277 -31.30 6.83 36.98
C GLN A 277 -32.58 5.96 37.01
N ALA A 278 -32.86 5.32 35.86
CA ALA A 278 -33.96 4.37 35.72
C ALA A 278 -33.65 2.98 36.35
N GLN A 279 -32.50 2.80 37.00
CA GLN A 279 -32.06 1.53 37.61
C GLN A 279 -31.92 0.36 36.61
N ILE A 280 -31.86 0.63 35.30
CA ILE A 280 -31.63 -0.36 34.24
C ILE A 280 -30.16 -0.75 34.14
N LEU A 281 -29.29 0.23 34.39
CA LEU A 281 -27.83 0.06 34.30
C LEU A 281 -27.15 0.37 35.62
N SER A 282 -26.12 -0.40 36.01
CA SER A 282 -25.32 -0.09 37.21
C SER A 282 -24.36 1.07 36.92
N ALA A 283 -24.02 1.86 37.95
CA ALA A 283 -23.04 2.94 37.83
C ALA A 283 -21.65 2.44 37.40
N VAL A 284 -21.29 1.21 37.78
CA VAL A 284 -20.02 0.56 37.32
C VAL A 284 -20.07 0.26 35.83
N ALA A 285 -21.19 -0.24 35.32
CA ALA A 285 -21.37 -0.49 33.90
C ALA A 285 -21.33 0.81 33.07
N LEU A 286 -21.88 1.92 33.64
CA LEU A 286 -21.78 3.25 33.01
C LEU A 286 -20.31 3.65 32.80
N ALA A 287 -19.45 3.45 33.78
CA ALA A 287 -18.01 3.75 33.65
C ALA A 287 -17.35 2.93 32.52
N VAL A 288 -17.71 1.64 32.43
CA VAL A 288 -17.21 0.77 31.34
C VAL A 288 -17.69 1.27 29.98
N ILE A 289 -18.99 1.53 29.81
CA ILE A 289 -19.60 1.99 28.55
C ILE A 289 -18.97 3.31 28.09
N THR A 290 -18.67 4.22 29.04
CA THR A 290 -18.12 5.55 28.74
C THR A 290 -16.64 5.51 28.35
N LEU A 291 -15.84 4.63 29.00
CA LEU A 291 -14.39 4.60 28.79
C LEU A 291 -13.94 3.60 27.72
N THR A 292 -14.75 2.58 27.42
CA THR A 292 -14.44 1.61 26.35
C THR A 292 -14.24 2.25 24.97
N PRO A 293 -15.03 3.25 24.54
CA PRO A 293 -14.80 3.95 23.27
C PRO A 293 -13.38 4.50 23.12
N LEU A 294 -12.78 5.06 24.18
CA LEU A 294 -11.42 5.63 24.13
C LEU A 294 -10.38 4.63 23.63
N SER A 295 -10.50 3.38 24.04
CA SER A 295 -9.57 2.31 23.64
C SER A 295 -9.95 1.69 22.28
N SER A 296 -11.24 1.69 21.90
CA SER A 296 -11.71 1.07 20.65
C SER A 296 -11.29 1.84 19.41
N PHE A 297 -11.12 3.16 19.51
CA PHE A 297 -10.60 3.99 18.40
C PHE A 297 -9.13 3.73 18.07
N GLU A 298 -8.37 3.00 18.91
CA GLU A 298 -6.99 2.56 18.57
C GLU A 298 -6.98 1.72 17.29
N ALA A 299 -8.01 0.92 17.04
CA ALA A 299 -8.14 0.12 15.83
C ALA A 299 -8.41 0.97 14.58
N SER A 300 -9.27 2.00 14.68
CA SER A 300 -9.63 2.88 13.55
C SER A 300 -8.53 3.90 13.23
N ALA A 301 -7.70 4.27 14.19
CA ALA A 301 -6.63 5.26 14.00
C ALA A 301 -5.65 4.89 12.87
N GLN A 302 -5.46 3.61 12.58
CA GLN A 302 -4.58 3.13 11.51
C GLN A 302 -5.23 3.16 10.12
N MET A 303 -6.54 3.39 10.02
CA MET A 303 -7.28 3.31 8.75
C MET A 303 -6.89 4.40 7.76
N ASN A 304 -6.52 5.59 8.24
CA ASN A 304 -6.05 6.68 7.37
C ASN A 304 -4.75 6.29 6.65
N SER A 305 -3.78 5.71 7.37
CA SER A 305 -2.52 5.23 6.79
C SER A 305 -2.72 3.99 5.91
N ALA A 306 -3.64 3.10 6.28
CA ALA A 306 -3.98 1.92 5.51
C ALA A 306 -4.59 2.27 4.14
N MET A 307 -5.47 3.29 4.10
CA MET A 307 -6.05 3.78 2.85
C MET A 307 -5.03 4.50 1.97
N ALA A 308 -4.11 5.27 2.56
CA ALA A 308 -3.00 5.88 1.84
C ALA A 308 -2.08 4.82 1.22
N GLN A 309 -1.78 3.75 1.96
CA GLN A 309 -1.01 2.61 1.45
C GLN A 309 -1.72 1.91 0.30
N LEU A 310 -3.02 1.67 0.39
CA LEU A 310 -3.82 1.09 -0.71
C LEU A 310 -3.62 1.85 -2.03
N VAL A 311 -3.67 3.19 -1.99
CA VAL A 311 -3.49 4.02 -3.19
C VAL A 311 -2.07 3.88 -3.75
N ARG A 312 -1.04 3.95 -2.89
CA ARG A 312 0.36 3.79 -3.32
C ARG A 312 0.63 2.43 -3.92
N SER A 313 0.18 1.37 -3.25
CA SER A 313 0.36 -0.01 -3.70
C SER A 313 -0.36 -0.30 -5.01
N ALA A 314 -1.55 0.29 -5.22
CA ALA A 314 -2.28 0.14 -6.48
C ALA A 314 -1.55 0.80 -7.66
N GLN A 315 -0.95 1.97 -7.42
CA GLN A 315 -0.14 2.65 -8.44
C GLN A 315 1.18 1.90 -8.72
N ALA A 316 1.84 1.37 -7.69
CA ALA A 316 3.04 0.54 -7.84
C ALA A 316 2.72 -0.73 -8.65
N ALA A 317 1.61 -1.40 -8.34
CA ALA A 317 1.15 -2.58 -9.09
C ALA A 317 0.85 -2.27 -10.56
N LEU A 318 0.29 -1.10 -10.86
CA LEU A 318 0.06 -0.65 -12.23
C LEU A 318 1.39 -0.48 -12.98
N ARG A 319 2.37 0.22 -12.39
CA ARG A 319 3.70 0.40 -13.00
C ARG A 319 4.44 -0.92 -13.23
N ILE A 320 4.33 -1.85 -12.28
CA ILE A 320 4.89 -3.20 -12.43
C ILE A 320 4.22 -3.92 -13.61
N ARG A 321 2.90 -3.85 -13.72
CA ARG A 321 2.16 -4.49 -14.81
C ARG A 321 2.50 -3.91 -16.19
N GLU A 322 2.70 -2.60 -16.28
CA GLU A 322 3.14 -1.92 -17.51
C GLU A 322 4.54 -2.38 -17.94
N LEU A 323 5.44 -2.69 -16.98
CA LEU A 323 6.78 -3.19 -17.26
C LEU A 323 6.76 -4.56 -17.92
N ILE A 324 5.94 -5.48 -17.39
CA ILE A 324 5.87 -6.86 -17.89
C ILE A 324 5.09 -6.93 -19.21
N GLY A 325 4.13 -6.02 -19.42
CA GLY A 325 3.14 -6.05 -20.51
C GLY A 325 1.88 -6.80 -20.08
N SER A 326 0.72 -6.37 -20.60
CA SER A 326 -0.59 -6.91 -20.20
C SER A 326 -0.83 -8.37 -20.61
N ASP A 327 -0.05 -8.90 -21.55
CA ASP A 327 -0.30 -10.16 -22.26
C ASP A 327 0.82 -11.21 -22.12
N ALA A 328 1.87 -10.94 -21.33
CA ALA A 328 2.84 -11.99 -21.04
C ALA A 328 2.16 -13.01 -20.09
N PRO A 329 1.81 -14.21 -20.54
CA PRO A 329 1.45 -15.27 -19.61
C PRO A 329 2.68 -15.47 -18.71
N ILE A 330 2.50 -15.30 -17.38
CA ILE A 330 3.49 -15.69 -16.39
C ILE A 330 3.42 -17.23 -16.31
N THR A 331 3.58 -17.85 -17.41
CA THR A 331 3.91 -19.25 -17.50
C THR A 331 5.42 -19.26 -17.29
N ALA A 332 5.82 -19.78 -16.12
CA ALA A 332 7.22 -20.07 -15.90
C ALA A 332 7.81 -20.59 -17.21
N ALA A 333 8.96 -20.04 -17.59
CA ALA A 333 9.73 -20.49 -18.77
C ALA A 333 10.19 -21.97 -18.65
N SER A 334 9.38 -22.79 -17.98
CA SER A 334 9.59 -24.23 -17.77
C SER A 334 9.27 -25.07 -18.99
N ASN A 335 8.83 -24.46 -20.10
CA ASN A 335 8.55 -25.18 -21.34
C ASN A 335 9.22 -24.53 -22.56
N ILE A 336 10.40 -23.96 -22.41
CA ILE A 336 11.34 -24.07 -23.52
C ILE A 336 11.71 -25.56 -23.47
N GLU A 337 11.02 -26.37 -24.26
CA GLU A 337 11.51 -27.67 -24.64
C GLU A 337 12.93 -27.41 -25.15
N GLN A 338 13.91 -27.64 -24.26
CA GLN A 338 15.28 -27.72 -24.70
C GLN A 338 15.27 -28.94 -25.62
N THR A 339 15.09 -28.70 -26.91
CA THR A 339 15.36 -29.73 -27.90
C THR A 339 16.78 -30.19 -27.56
N PRO A 340 16.96 -31.43 -27.10
CA PRO A 340 18.29 -31.89 -26.77
C PRO A 340 19.14 -31.66 -28.00
N LEU A 341 20.24 -30.91 -27.84
CA LEU A 341 21.25 -30.84 -28.91
C LEU A 341 21.56 -32.28 -29.31
N PRO A 342 21.49 -32.64 -30.59
CA PRO A 342 21.84 -33.96 -31.02
C PRO A 342 23.21 -34.32 -30.43
N GLU A 343 23.35 -35.52 -29.82
CA GLU A 343 24.61 -35.99 -29.23
C GLU A 343 25.75 -36.04 -30.21
N ASP A 344 25.50 -35.94 -31.51
CA ASP A 344 26.49 -35.79 -32.60
C ASP A 344 26.82 -34.32 -32.93
N ALA A 345 27.08 -33.51 -31.91
CA ALA A 345 27.51 -32.10 -32.07
C ALA A 345 28.93 -31.94 -32.68
N THR A 346 29.37 -32.85 -33.50
CA THR A 346 30.53 -32.68 -34.39
C THR A 346 30.21 -31.84 -35.63
N HIS A 347 28.94 -31.58 -35.92
CA HIS A 347 28.49 -30.64 -36.95
C HIS A 347 28.27 -29.27 -36.34
N HIS A 348 29.17 -28.33 -36.66
CA HIS A 348 28.95 -26.92 -36.37
C HIS A 348 27.69 -26.46 -37.12
N PRO A 349 26.72 -25.81 -36.45
CA PRO A 349 25.49 -25.40 -37.09
C PRO A 349 25.77 -24.35 -38.16
N ASP A 350 25.19 -24.52 -39.35
CA ASP A 350 25.15 -23.50 -40.39
C ASP A 350 24.04 -22.47 -40.02
N LEU A 351 24.33 -21.18 -40.23
CA LEU A 351 23.32 -20.14 -40.09
C LEU A 351 22.84 -19.72 -41.48
N GLN A 352 21.63 -20.07 -41.85
CA GLN A 352 21.03 -19.69 -43.12
C GLN A 352 19.86 -18.77 -42.91
N ALA A 353 19.86 -17.63 -43.57
CA ALA A 353 18.73 -16.71 -43.62
C ALA A 353 18.35 -16.54 -45.08
N SER A 354 17.08 -16.75 -45.40
CA SER A 354 16.50 -16.58 -46.73
C SER A 354 15.37 -15.60 -46.67
N ASP A 355 15.39 -14.59 -47.54
CA ASP A 355 14.35 -13.56 -47.67
C ASP A 355 14.03 -12.86 -46.33
N LEU A 356 15.06 -12.60 -45.51
CA LEU A 356 14.91 -12.01 -44.18
C LEU A 356 14.70 -10.50 -44.27
N ALA A 357 13.65 -10.02 -43.64
CA ALA A 357 13.41 -8.60 -43.42
C ALA A 357 13.77 -8.22 -41.98
N ILE A 358 14.59 -7.18 -41.82
CA ILE A 358 15.08 -6.71 -40.52
C ILE A 358 14.65 -5.27 -40.29
N GLY A 359 14.09 -4.98 -39.13
CA GLY A 359 13.68 -3.64 -38.71
C GLY A 359 13.54 -3.55 -37.20
N TRP A 360 13.37 -2.35 -36.68
CA TRP A 360 13.04 -2.14 -35.28
C TRP A 360 11.53 -2.38 -35.05
N PRO A 361 11.10 -2.90 -33.89
CA PRO A 361 9.70 -2.96 -33.54
C PRO A 361 9.06 -1.58 -33.68
N ASP A 362 7.94 -1.50 -34.41
CA ASP A 362 7.22 -0.25 -34.72
C ASP A 362 7.99 0.80 -35.53
N GLY A 363 9.16 0.43 -36.10
CA GLY A 363 10.02 1.27 -36.92
C GLY A 363 10.02 0.88 -38.41
N PRO A 364 10.70 1.66 -39.28
CA PRO A 364 10.86 1.30 -40.68
C PRO A 364 11.74 0.07 -40.82
N LEU A 365 11.45 -0.72 -41.86
CA LEU A 365 12.34 -1.81 -42.27
C LEU A 365 13.72 -1.24 -42.66
N LEU A 366 14.78 -1.84 -42.13
CA LEU A 366 16.16 -1.44 -42.39
C LEU A 366 16.75 -2.17 -43.61
N VAL A 367 16.43 -3.46 -43.75
CA VAL A 367 16.86 -4.32 -44.83
C VAL A 367 15.74 -5.26 -45.21
N GLU A 368 15.51 -5.44 -46.50
CA GLU A 368 14.55 -6.40 -47.06
C GLU A 368 15.28 -7.40 -47.94
N ASN A 369 14.75 -8.61 -48.06
CA ASN A 369 15.25 -9.66 -48.97
C ASN A 369 16.73 -10.05 -48.64
N LEU A 370 17.13 -10.03 -47.37
CA LEU A 370 18.49 -10.45 -46.98
C LEU A 370 18.62 -11.95 -47.06
N ASN A 371 19.58 -12.41 -47.91
CA ASN A 371 19.97 -13.78 -47.97
C ASN A 371 21.41 -13.90 -47.43
N LEU A 372 21.58 -14.70 -46.38
CA LEU A 372 22.84 -14.87 -45.67
C LEU A 372 23.07 -16.35 -45.42
N ASP A 373 24.30 -16.83 -45.76
CA ASP A 373 24.74 -18.18 -45.50
C ASP A 373 26.09 -18.12 -44.80
N VAL A 374 26.14 -18.55 -43.54
CA VAL A 374 27.30 -18.55 -42.68
C VAL A 374 27.64 -19.99 -42.31
N VAL A 375 28.61 -20.56 -43.03
CA VAL A 375 29.12 -21.90 -42.78
C VAL A 375 30.25 -21.88 -41.72
N PRO A 376 30.49 -22.99 -41.02
CA PRO A 376 31.59 -23.09 -40.04
C PRO A 376 32.94 -22.68 -40.59
N GLY A 377 33.69 -21.88 -39.81
CA GLY A 377 35.01 -21.38 -40.21
C GLY A 377 34.98 -20.15 -41.12
N ARG A 378 33.83 -19.67 -41.56
CA ARG A 378 33.68 -18.46 -42.36
C ARG A 378 33.35 -17.26 -41.48
N CYS A 379 34.01 -16.15 -41.71
CA CYS A 379 33.72 -14.89 -41.04
C CYS A 379 32.95 -13.97 -41.99
N VAL A 380 31.79 -13.48 -41.55
CA VAL A 380 30.97 -12.52 -42.27
C VAL A 380 31.02 -11.18 -41.56
N ALA A 381 31.42 -10.11 -42.26
CA ALA A 381 31.46 -8.76 -41.70
C ALA A 381 30.27 -7.93 -42.22
N ILE A 382 29.52 -7.32 -41.34
CA ILE A 382 28.46 -6.39 -41.68
C ILE A 382 29.05 -4.97 -41.63
N VAL A 383 29.09 -4.29 -42.76
CA VAL A 383 29.67 -2.94 -42.90
C VAL A 383 28.61 -1.94 -43.35
N GLY A 384 28.72 -0.69 -42.89
CA GLY A 384 27.80 0.37 -43.29
C GLY A 384 28.06 1.64 -42.50
N PRO A 385 27.43 2.78 -42.86
CA PRO A 385 27.54 4.04 -42.13
C PRO A 385 27.12 3.91 -40.66
N SER A 386 27.64 4.77 -39.77
CA SER A 386 27.22 4.79 -38.36
C SER A 386 25.77 5.18 -38.22
N GLY A 387 25.04 4.48 -37.34
CA GLY A 387 23.61 4.76 -37.11
C GLY A 387 22.60 4.09 -38.05
N ILE A 388 23.05 3.31 -39.04
CA ILE A 388 22.14 2.64 -40.00
C ILE A 388 21.44 1.38 -39.44
N GLY A 389 21.75 0.98 -38.21
CA GLY A 389 21.11 -0.19 -37.58
C GLY A 389 21.82 -1.53 -37.73
N LYS A 390 23.12 -1.57 -38.00
CA LYS A 390 23.94 -2.78 -38.13
C LYS A 390 24.28 -3.45 -36.80
#